data_c6041d613864d6c8f3522e7394cdc7e2
#
_entry.id   c6041d613864d6c8f3522e7394cdc7e2
#
_cell.length_a   1.000
_cell.length_b   1.000
_cell.length_c   1.000
_cell.angle_alpha   90.00
_cell.angle_beta   90.00
_cell.angle_gamma   90.00
#
_symmetry.space_group_name_H-M   'P 1'
#
loop_
_entity.id
_entity.type
_entity.pdbx_description
1 polymer ?
#
loop_
_entity_poly.entity_id
_entity_poly.type
_entity_poly.pdbx_seq_one_letter_code
_entity_poly.pdbx_strand_id
1 'polypeptide(L)'
;MRILLNTLYVTTPEAYLSKDGLNVVISVKGDEVFRIPIHNIEQIVTFGYMGASPGLMKLCADSGVALTFLSPHGRYVGRLQGPTRGNVLLRKAQYKYAEDVDYSLHLSKLFIAAKIQNYRNILRRFVRDNGENSDVVLAAEELQKCKNRTFKATSVDSIRGIEGDAASTYFGVFAQLMLNQRDTFVFTGRNRRPPKDAVNAMLSFVYTLICNDMAAALETVGLDPYVGFMHTLRPGRASLALDMMEELRAYLGDRLVLSLINRKQITIKDFLQQGDEGVVMTDTGKKIILSAWQNRKKEQIVHPYLNEKVSIGLLPYIQSMLLARYIRRDIDDYPVFLIK
;
A
#
# COMPACT_ATOMS: atom_id res chain seq x y z
N MET A 1 10.98 20.43 0.67
CA MET A 1 10.26 19.16 0.49
C MET A 1 10.64 18.23 1.65
N ARG A 2 9.68 17.60 2.32
CA ARG A 2 9.96 16.68 3.45
C ARG A 2 10.39 15.33 2.87
N ILE A 3 11.52 14.78 3.36
CA ILE A 3 12.03 13.49 2.89
C ILE A 3 11.40 12.40 3.78
N LEU A 4 10.36 11.73 3.30
CA LEU A 4 9.60 10.69 4.03
C LEU A 4 10.10 9.28 3.70
N LEU A 5 11.36 8.94 4.01
CA LEU A 5 11.94 7.67 3.57
C LEU A 5 12.48 6.79 4.69
N ASN A 6 12.52 7.28 5.92
CA ASN A 6 13.17 6.56 7.02
C ASN A 6 12.15 5.78 7.85
N THR A 7 11.74 4.61 7.35
CA THR A 7 10.93 3.66 8.13
C THR A 7 11.83 2.64 8.80
N LEU A 8 11.71 2.53 10.12
CA LEU A 8 12.36 1.50 10.91
C LEU A 8 11.45 0.25 10.97
N TYR A 9 11.87 -0.85 10.33
CA TYR A 9 11.18 -2.14 10.44
C TYR A 9 11.83 -3.01 11.50
N VAL A 10 11.05 -3.36 12.52
CA VAL A 10 11.49 -4.25 13.61
C VAL A 10 10.86 -5.61 13.38
N THR A 11 11.64 -6.52 12.77
CA THR A 11 11.15 -7.83 12.32
C THR A 11 11.36 -8.95 13.34
N THR A 12 12.10 -8.71 14.41
CA THR A 12 12.33 -9.68 15.49
C THR A 12 11.10 -9.75 16.39
N PRO A 13 10.38 -10.89 16.49
CA PRO A 13 9.11 -10.97 17.23
C PRO A 13 9.24 -10.68 18.73
N GLU A 14 10.40 -10.98 19.32
CA GLU A 14 10.70 -10.77 20.76
C GLU A 14 11.26 -9.36 21.04
N ALA A 15 11.33 -8.48 20.03
CA ALA A 15 11.87 -7.14 20.23
C ALA A 15 10.89 -6.25 20.99
N TYR A 16 11.37 -5.64 22.06
CA TYR A 16 10.67 -4.60 22.81
C TYR A 16 11.24 -3.23 22.46
N LEU A 17 10.38 -2.26 22.26
CA LEU A 17 10.76 -0.91 21.88
C LEU A 17 10.65 0.04 23.07
N SER A 18 11.71 0.78 23.36
CA SER A 18 11.76 1.78 24.42
C SER A 18 12.43 3.05 23.96
N LYS A 19 12.49 4.06 24.83
CA LYS A 19 13.28 5.28 24.57
C LYS A 19 14.38 5.44 25.60
N ASP A 20 15.46 6.08 25.17
CA ASP A 20 16.46 6.67 26.04
C ASP A 20 16.78 8.08 25.51
N GLY A 21 16.39 9.12 26.29
CA GLY A 21 16.40 10.51 25.83
C GLY A 21 15.53 10.68 24.56
N LEU A 22 16.15 11.10 23.48
CA LEU A 22 15.55 11.25 22.14
C LEU A 22 15.84 10.07 21.21
N ASN A 23 16.37 8.97 21.73
CA ASN A 23 16.66 7.79 20.94
C ASN A 23 15.54 6.75 21.07
N VAL A 24 15.25 6.06 19.99
CA VAL A 24 14.52 4.80 19.95
C VAL A 24 15.52 3.69 20.25
N VAL A 25 15.21 2.85 21.22
CA VAL A 25 16.02 1.70 21.64
C VAL A 25 15.22 0.43 21.39
N ILE A 26 15.86 -0.55 20.77
CA ILE A 26 15.30 -1.89 20.57
C ILE A 26 16.08 -2.86 21.43
N SER A 27 15.36 -3.60 22.27
CA SER A 27 15.93 -4.63 23.14
C SER A 27 15.33 -6.00 22.82
N VAL A 28 16.15 -7.05 22.91
CA VAL A 28 15.75 -8.44 22.77
C VAL A 28 16.20 -9.19 24.02
N LYS A 29 15.28 -9.80 24.76
CA LYS A 29 15.55 -10.49 26.04
C LYS A 29 16.24 -9.63 27.09
N GLY A 30 16.03 -8.30 27.04
CA GLY A 30 16.62 -7.33 27.96
C GLY A 30 17.89 -6.64 27.45
N ASP A 31 18.57 -7.21 26.45
CA ASP A 31 19.77 -6.63 25.88
C ASP A 31 19.44 -5.63 24.77
N GLU A 32 20.09 -4.46 24.79
CA GLU A 32 19.99 -3.48 23.71
C GLU A 32 20.68 -4.02 22.46
N VAL A 33 19.93 -4.13 21.36
CA VAL A 33 20.45 -4.63 20.08
C VAL A 33 20.52 -3.54 19.00
N PHE A 34 19.81 -2.41 19.18
CA PHE A 34 19.80 -1.32 18.23
C PHE A 34 19.35 0.00 18.88
N ARG A 35 19.93 1.11 18.41
CA ARG A 35 19.61 2.47 18.85
C ARG A 35 19.65 3.44 17.68
N ILE A 36 18.66 4.35 17.61
CA ILE A 36 18.60 5.39 16.59
C ILE A 36 17.90 6.65 17.11
N PRO A 37 18.40 7.86 16.80
CA PRO A 37 17.71 9.11 17.14
C PRO A 37 16.35 9.22 16.45
N ILE A 38 15.32 9.67 17.19
CA ILE A 38 13.94 9.77 16.69
C ILE A 38 13.81 10.69 15.48
N HIS A 39 14.60 11.74 15.39
CA HIS A 39 14.57 12.70 14.27
C HIS A 39 15.05 12.11 12.93
N ASN A 40 15.69 10.94 12.94
CA ASN A 40 16.08 10.20 11.75
C ASN A 40 14.99 9.25 11.26
N ILE A 41 13.85 9.18 11.95
CA ILE A 41 12.77 8.22 11.67
C ILE A 41 11.48 8.99 11.43
N GLU A 42 10.67 8.50 10.52
CA GLU A 42 9.34 9.03 10.24
C GLU A 42 8.25 8.01 10.51
N GLN A 43 8.62 6.74 10.50
CA GLN A 43 7.73 5.64 10.80
C GLN A 43 8.49 4.49 11.45
N ILE A 44 7.85 3.83 12.41
CA ILE A 44 8.26 2.56 12.99
C ILE A 44 7.18 1.53 12.69
N VAL A 45 7.56 0.38 12.15
CA VAL A 45 6.67 -0.77 11.94
C VAL A 45 7.29 -1.98 12.64
N THR A 46 6.60 -2.49 13.66
CA THR A 46 7.04 -3.66 14.41
C THR A 46 6.21 -4.90 14.07
N PHE A 47 6.88 -6.06 13.99
CA PHE A 47 6.30 -7.37 13.67
C PHE A 47 6.43 -8.28 14.88
N GLY A 48 5.52 -8.15 15.84
CA GLY A 48 5.54 -8.94 17.08
C GLY A 48 4.55 -8.43 18.10
N TYR A 49 4.52 -9.07 19.25
CA TYR A 49 3.55 -8.76 20.32
C TYR A 49 4.18 -8.15 21.58
N MET A 50 5.50 -7.96 21.62
CA MET A 50 6.18 -7.40 22.79
C MET A 50 5.87 -5.92 23.03
N GLY A 51 5.50 -5.19 21.95
CA GLY A 51 5.02 -3.82 22.07
C GLY A 51 6.10 -2.76 22.25
N ALA A 52 5.69 -1.63 22.83
CA ALA A 52 6.55 -0.48 23.07
C ALA A 52 6.24 0.17 24.42
N SER A 53 7.25 0.82 25.03
CA SER A 53 7.06 1.55 26.29
C SER A 53 6.15 2.78 26.10
N PRO A 54 5.35 3.17 27.11
CA PRO A 54 4.56 4.39 27.07
C PRO A 54 5.40 5.65 26.81
N GLY A 55 6.65 5.67 27.33
CA GLY A 55 7.60 6.76 27.08
C GLY A 55 7.99 6.89 25.60
N LEU A 56 8.22 5.77 24.91
CA LEU A 56 8.47 5.78 23.47
C LEU A 56 7.21 6.17 22.70
N MET A 57 6.05 5.65 23.08
CA MET A 57 4.77 6.02 22.46
C MET A 57 4.55 7.54 22.51
N LYS A 58 4.78 8.16 23.69
CA LYS A 58 4.71 9.62 23.85
C LYS A 58 5.72 10.32 22.94
N LEU A 59 6.98 9.88 22.91
CA LEU A 59 8.03 10.47 22.08
C LEU A 59 7.65 10.41 20.59
N CYS A 60 7.12 9.28 20.11
CA CYS A 60 6.64 9.12 18.73
C CYS A 60 5.48 10.09 18.43
N ALA A 61 4.49 10.18 19.33
CA ALA A 61 3.34 11.07 19.19
C ALA A 61 3.77 12.55 19.10
N ASP A 62 4.66 12.98 20.01
CA ASP A 62 5.15 14.36 20.06
C ASP A 62 6.01 14.72 18.83
N SER A 63 6.80 13.76 18.33
CA SER A 63 7.68 13.92 17.17
C SER A 63 6.97 13.75 15.82
N GLY A 64 5.69 13.30 15.82
CA GLY A 64 4.95 13.02 14.59
C GLY A 64 5.44 11.76 13.86
N VAL A 65 6.08 10.84 14.58
CA VAL A 65 6.54 9.53 14.08
C VAL A 65 5.41 8.52 14.21
N ALA A 66 5.00 7.91 13.09
CA ALA A 66 3.98 6.89 13.10
C ALA A 66 4.54 5.58 13.70
N LEU A 67 3.83 4.99 14.66
CA LEU A 67 4.17 3.69 15.25
C LEU A 67 3.07 2.68 14.96
N THR A 68 3.37 1.67 14.13
CA THR A 68 2.42 0.65 13.68
C THR A 68 2.84 -0.73 14.20
N PHE A 69 1.88 -1.46 14.71
CA PHE A 69 2.06 -2.83 15.20
C PHE A 69 1.42 -3.80 14.21
N LEU A 70 2.20 -4.75 13.74
CA LEU A 70 1.76 -5.87 12.92
C LEU A 70 2.04 -7.18 13.67
N SER A 71 1.22 -8.21 13.43
CA SER A 71 1.53 -9.55 13.91
C SER A 71 2.84 -10.06 13.27
N PRO A 72 3.45 -11.15 13.80
CA PRO A 72 4.62 -11.76 13.17
C PRO A 72 4.41 -12.10 11.68
N HIS A 73 3.17 -12.34 11.26
CA HIS A 73 2.80 -12.67 9.88
C HIS A 73 2.39 -11.44 9.03
N GLY A 74 2.59 -10.21 9.56
CA GLY A 74 2.29 -8.97 8.83
C GLY A 74 0.82 -8.56 8.86
N ARG A 75 -0.03 -9.19 9.69
CA ARG A 75 -1.42 -8.77 9.88
C ARG A 75 -1.47 -7.52 10.77
N TYR A 76 -2.23 -6.53 10.37
CA TYR A 76 -2.42 -5.30 11.15
C TYR A 76 -3.02 -5.61 12.52
N VAL A 77 -2.39 -5.09 13.57
CA VAL A 77 -2.82 -5.21 14.99
C VAL A 77 -3.34 -3.86 15.47
N GLY A 78 -2.55 -2.79 15.28
CA GLY A 78 -2.92 -1.47 15.73
C GLY A 78 -1.89 -0.43 15.35
N ARG A 79 -2.22 0.84 15.60
CA ARG A 79 -1.35 1.97 15.34
C ARG A 79 -1.51 2.99 16.47
N LEU A 80 -0.39 3.56 16.88
CA LEU A 80 -0.39 4.71 17.78
C LEU A 80 -0.81 5.94 16.98
N GLN A 81 -1.85 6.61 17.44
CA GLN A 81 -2.24 7.93 16.98
C GLN A 81 -1.92 8.95 18.07
N GLY A 82 -1.09 9.92 17.73
CA GLY A 82 -0.81 11.08 18.59
C GLY A 82 -1.97 12.07 18.60
N PRO A 83 -1.80 13.24 19.23
CA PRO A 83 -2.80 14.31 19.17
C PRO A 83 -3.17 14.61 17.73
N THR A 84 -4.47 14.66 17.45
CA THR A 84 -4.97 14.95 16.11
C THR A 84 -4.48 16.32 15.68
N ARG A 85 -3.51 16.36 14.78
CA ARG A 85 -2.97 17.57 14.16
C ARG A 85 -3.71 17.83 12.86
N GLY A 86 -3.74 19.08 12.42
CA GLY A 86 -4.27 19.47 11.12
C GLY A 86 -5.59 20.24 11.19
N ASN A 87 -6.03 20.67 10.02
CA ASN A 87 -7.16 21.57 9.86
C ASN A 87 -8.49 20.81 10.10
N VAL A 88 -9.21 21.15 11.18
CA VAL A 88 -10.54 20.59 11.46
C VAL A 88 -11.54 20.86 10.33
N LEU A 89 -11.39 22.00 9.62
CA LEU A 89 -12.27 22.33 8.48
C LEU A 89 -12.07 21.37 7.31
N LEU A 90 -10.84 20.91 7.08
CA LEU A 90 -10.56 19.89 6.07
C LEU A 90 -11.27 18.57 6.37
N ARG A 91 -11.23 18.08 7.62
CA ARG A 91 -11.96 16.87 8.02
C ARG A 91 -13.46 17.04 7.95
N LYS A 92 -13.97 18.21 8.39
CA LYS A 92 -15.40 18.54 8.25
C LYS A 92 -15.83 18.51 6.78
N ALA A 93 -15.03 19.06 5.88
CA ALA A 93 -15.29 19.00 4.43
C ALA A 93 -15.22 17.56 3.90
N GLN A 94 -14.21 16.78 4.30
CA GLN A 94 -14.09 15.38 3.96
C GLN A 94 -15.34 14.58 4.34
N TYR A 95 -15.83 14.73 5.57
CA TYR A 95 -17.03 14.02 6.06
C TYR A 95 -18.25 14.41 5.27
N LYS A 96 -18.47 15.70 5.04
CA LYS A 96 -19.59 16.20 4.22
C LYS A 96 -19.54 15.64 2.81
N TYR A 97 -18.36 15.60 2.17
CA TYR A 97 -18.22 15.07 0.81
C TYR A 97 -18.31 13.54 0.74
N ALA A 98 -17.96 12.83 1.81
CA ALA A 98 -18.15 11.38 1.88
C ALA A 98 -19.63 10.98 1.98
N GLU A 99 -20.49 11.85 2.50
CA GLU A 99 -21.95 11.70 2.54
C GLU A 99 -22.61 12.12 1.20
N ASP A 100 -21.92 12.91 0.38
CA ASP A 100 -22.39 13.34 -0.93
C ASP A 100 -22.21 12.20 -1.95
N VAL A 101 -23.33 11.72 -2.50
CA VAL A 101 -23.36 10.59 -3.43
C VAL A 101 -22.61 10.89 -4.72
N ASP A 102 -22.80 12.10 -5.28
CA ASP A 102 -22.18 12.49 -6.55
C ASP A 102 -20.69 12.68 -6.40
N TYR A 103 -20.25 13.30 -5.28
CA TYR A 103 -18.84 13.49 -4.97
C TYR A 103 -18.13 12.15 -4.73
N SER A 104 -18.77 11.25 -3.96
CA SER A 104 -18.25 9.90 -3.72
C SER A 104 -18.18 9.07 -5.00
N LEU A 105 -19.18 9.18 -5.86
CA LEU A 105 -19.21 8.53 -7.17
C LEU A 105 -18.08 9.05 -8.06
N HIS A 106 -17.87 10.38 -8.10
CA HIS A 106 -16.82 10.99 -8.90
C HIS A 106 -15.42 10.51 -8.49
N LEU A 107 -15.08 10.60 -7.20
CA LEU A 107 -13.78 10.11 -6.71
C LEU A 107 -13.60 8.61 -6.90
N SER A 108 -14.64 7.82 -6.69
CA SER A 108 -14.60 6.37 -6.94
C SER A 108 -14.28 6.05 -8.40
N LYS A 109 -14.87 6.81 -9.35
CA LYS A 109 -14.54 6.69 -10.78
C LYS A 109 -13.06 6.95 -11.03
N LEU A 110 -12.52 8.01 -10.45
CA LEU A 110 -11.12 8.39 -10.64
C LEU A 110 -10.16 7.33 -10.09
N PHE A 111 -10.37 6.85 -8.85
CA PHE A 111 -9.52 5.83 -8.24
C PHE A 111 -9.52 4.53 -9.03
N ILE A 112 -10.70 4.06 -9.44
CA ILE A 112 -10.82 2.77 -10.16
C ILE A 112 -10.38 2.89 -11.61
N ALA A 113 -10.67 3.99 -12.29
CA ALA A 113 -10.13 4.22 -13.64
C ALA A 113 -8.60 4.27 -13.65
N ALA A 114 -7.98 4.89 -12.61
CA ALA A 114 -6.52 4.91 -12.46
C ALA A 114 -5.95 3.52 -12.21
N LYS A 115 -6.55 2.75 -11.29
CA LYS A 115 -6.17 1.35 -11.04
C LYS A 115 -6.18 0.53 -12.32
N ILE A 116 -7.31 0.57 -13.06
CA ILE A 116 -7.48 -0.19 -14.30
C ILE A 116 -6.47 0.25 -15.36
N GLN A 117 -6.24 1.56 -15.50
CA GLN A 117 -5.24 2.08 -16.44
C GLN A 117 -3.83 1.62 -16.06
N ASN A 118 -3.49 1.61 -14.77
CA ASN A 118 -2.19 1.15 -14.29
C ASN A 118 -2.01 -0.37 -14.50
N TYR A 119 -3.03 -1.19 -14.30
CA TYR A 119 -3.03 -2.61 -14.69
C TYR A 119 -2.74 -2.77 -16.17
N ARG A 120 -3.49 -2.05 -17.01
CA ARG A 120 -3.32 -2.08 -18.46
C ARG A 120 -1.91 -1.67 -18.89
N ASN A 121 -1.33 -0.65 -18.26
CA ASN A 121 0.01 -0.19 -18.57
C ASN A 121 1.08 -1.23 -18.22
N ILE A 122 0.90 -2.00 -17.14
CA ILE A 122 1.77 -3.14 -16.81
C ILE A 122 1.68 -4.23 -17.90
N LEU A 123 0.48 -4.62 -18.32
CA LEU A 123 0.30 -5.63 -19.35
C LEU A 123 0.90 -5.20 -20.68
N ARG A 124 0.65 -3.97 -21.10
CA ARG A 124 1.21 -3.42 -22.35
C ARG A 124 2.74 -3.34 -22.31
N ARG A 125 3.30 -2.94 -21.17
CA ARG A 125 4.75 -2.93 -20.97
C ARG A 125 5.32 -4.34 -21.06
N PHE A 126 4.66 -5.32 -20.46
CA PHE A 126 5.09 -6.71 -20.54
C PHE A 126 5.16 -7.21 -21.99
N VAL A 127 4.12 -6.95 -22.80
CA VAL A 127 4.08 -7.32 -24.22
C VAL A 127 5.19 -6.63 -25.00
N ARG A 128 5.41 -5.33 -24.77
CA ARG A 128 6.48 -4.57 -25.44
C ARG A 128 7.88 -5.12 -25.11
N ASP A 129 8.11 -5.48 -23.85
CA ASP A 129 9.44 -5.84 -23.34
C ASP A 129 9.76 -7.36 -23.56
N ASN A 130 8.74 -8.23 -23.74
CA ASN A 130 8.90 -9.70 -23.81
C ASN A 130 8.33 -10.35 -25.09
N GLY A 131 7.74 -9.59 -25.98
CA GLY A 131 7.08 -10.08 -27.20
C GLY A 131 5.58 -10.31 -27.02
N GLU A 132 4.93 -10.63 -28.13
CA GLU A 132 3.48 -10.80 -28.18
C GLU A 132 3.01 -12.01 -27.37
N ASN A 133 1.98 -11.81 -26.57
CA ASN A 133 1.25 -12.82 -25.81
C ASN A 133 -0.24 -12.51 -25.96
N SER A 134 -0.97 -13.35 -26.68
CA SER A 134 -2.37 -13.12 -27.05
C SER A 134 -3.27 -12.92 -25.82
N ASP A 135 -3.11 -13.71 -24.78
CA ASP A 135 -3.96 -13.60 -23.58
C ASP A 135 -3.71 -12.29 -22.83
N VAL A 136 -2.45 -11.87 -22.76
CA VAL A 136 -2.08 -10.58 -22.10
C VAL A 136 -2.58 -9.39 -22.93
N VAL A 137 -2.53 -9.49 -24.27
CA VAL A 137 -3.09 -8.46 -25.17
C VAL A 137 -4.60 -8.36 -24.98
N LEU A 138 -5.32 -9.48 -25.05
CA LEU A 138 -6.77 -9.52 -24.84
C LEU A 138 -7.18 -9.01 -23.47
N ALA A 139 -6.44 -9.37 -22.41
CA ALA A 139 -6.69 -8.84 -21.08
C ALA A 139 -6.49 -7.30 -21.02
N ALA A 140 -5.48 -6.76 -21.71
CA ALA A 140 -5.26 -5.31 -21.77
C ALA A 140 -6.38 -4.58 -22.54
N GLU A 141 -6.99 -5.20 -23.54
CA GLU A 141 -8.15 -4.67 -24.25
C GLU A 141 -9.41 -4.71 -23.38
N GLU A 142 -9.65 -5.82 -22.67
CA GLU A 142 -10.78 -5.94 -21.75
C GLU A 142 -10.69 -4.92 -20.61
N LEU A 143 -9.50 -4.70 -20.06
CA LEU A 143 -9.26 -3.63 -19.08
C LEU A 143 -9.61 -2.24 -19.65
N GLN A 144 -9.37 -1.98 -20.95
CA GLN A 144 -9.81 -0.72 -21.56
C GLN A 144 -11.34 -0.60 -21.59
N LYS A 145 -12.05 -1.69 -21.88
CA LYS A 145 -13.53 -1.71 -21.81
C LYS A 145 -14.03 -1.47 -20.38
N CYS A 146 -13.42 -2.13 -19.39
CA CYS A 146 -13.72 -1.90 -17.97
C CYS A 146 -13.51 -0.43 -17.58
N LYS A 147 -12.39 0.19 -18.01
CA LYS A 147 -12.14 1.62 -17.75
C LYS A 147 -13.24 2.51 -18.37
N ASN A 148 -13.65 2.23 -19.59
CA ASN A 148 -14.72 3.00 -20.23
C ASN A 148 -16.06 2.83 -19.51
N ARG A 149 -16.37 1.62 -19.00
CA ARG A 149 -17.56 1.34 -18.17
C ARG A 149 -17.52 2.14 -16.86
N THR A 150 -16.33 2.29 -16.23
CA THR A 150 -16.18 3.05 -14.98
C THR A 150 -16.70 4.48 -15.11
N PHE A 151 -16.40 5.18 -16.21
CA PHE A 151 -16.89 6.55 -16.42
C PHE A 151 -18.40 6.62 -16.66
N LYS A 152 -19.01 5.55 -17.18
CA LYS A 152 -20.46 5.45 -17.41
C LYS A 152 -21.26 4.97 -16.20
N ALA A 153 -20.58 4.53 -15.14
CA ALA A 153 -21.25 4.03 -13.92
C ALA A 153 -22.05 5.15 -13.24
N THR A 154 -23.21 4.79 -12.71
CA THR A 154 -24.14 5.72 -12.05
C THR A 154 -24.21 5.51 -10.53
N SER A 155 -23.47 4.53 -10.00
CA SER A 155 -23.40 4.26 -8.56
C SER A 155 -22.05 3.71 -8.15
N VAL A 156 -21.67 3.89 -6.89
CA VAL A 156 -20.45 3.34 -6.30
C VAL A 156 -20.47 1.80 -6.33
N ASP A 157 -21.65 1.19 -6.17
CA ASP A 157 -21.77 -0.29 -6.25
C ASP A 157 -21.48 -0.81 -7.65
N SER A 158 -21.94 -0.11 -8.69
CA SER A 158 -21.57 -0.43 -10.08
C SER A 158 -20.06 -0.34 -10.29
N ILE A 159 -19.38 0.64 -9.68
CA ILE A 159 -17.92 0.79 -9.77
C ILE A 159 -17.23 -0.39 -9.07
N ARG A 160 -17.71 -0.84 -7.91
CA ARG A 160 -17.18 -2.03 -7.22
C ARG A 160 -17.32 -3.30 -8.06
N GLY A 161 -18.43 -3.46 -8.78
CA GLY A 161 -18.62 -4.56 -9.73
C GLY A 161 -17.58 -4.51 -10.86
N ILE A 162 -17.39 -3.34 -11.47
CA ILE A 162 -16.39 -3.13 -12.54
C ILE A 162 -14.97 -3.34 -12.02
N GLU A 163 -14.67 -2.92 -10.79
CA GLU A 163 -13.39 -3.17 -10.12
C GLU A 163 -13.12 -4.67 -9.99
N GLY A 164 -14.14 -5.44 -9.60
CA GLY A 164 -14.08 -6.90 -9.50
C GLY A 164 -13.79 -7.56 -10.85
N ASP A 165 -14.51 -7.15 -11.92
CA ASP A 165 -14.27 -7.63 -13.29
C ASP A 165 -12.84 -7.34 -13.74
N ALA A 166 -12.39 -6.11 -13.55
CA ALA A 166 -11.04 -5.68 -13.93
C ALA A 166 -9.96 -6.43 -13.12
N ALA A 167 -10.17 -6.66 -11.83
CA ALA A 167 -9.26 -7.45 -11.02
C ALA A 167 -9.21 -8.91 -11.47
N SER A 168 -10.36 -9.52 -11.80
CA SER A 168 -10.42 -10.87 -12.35
C SER A 168 -9.66 -10.98 -13.67
N THR A 169 -9.87 -10.06 -14.59
CA THR A 169 -9.16 -9.99 -15.88
C THR A 169 -7.65 -9.87 -15.68
N TYR A 170 -7.19 -8.93 -14.86
CA TYR A 170 -5.76 -8.70 -14.61
C TYR A 170 -5.08 -9.90 -13.94
N PHE A 171 -5.68 -10.42 -12.87
CA PHE A 171 -5.13 -11.55 -12.14
C PHE A 171 -5.26 -12.88 -12.91
N GLY A 172 -6.18 -12.98 -13.86
CA GLY A 172 -6.30 -14.13 -14.75
C GLY A 172 -5.06 -14.36 -15.63
N VAL A 173 -4.35 -13.27 -15.98
CA VAL A 173 -3.10 -13.36 -16.78
C VAL A 173 -1.83 -13.11 -15.94
N PHE A 174 -1.95 -12.87 -14.62
CA PHE A 174 -0.83 -12.50 -13.77
C PHE A 174 0.29 -13.53 -13.74
N ALA A 175 -0.06 -14.83 -13.77
CA ALA A 175 0.91 -15.91 -13.82
C ALA A 175 1.82 -15.85 -15.06
N GLN A 176 1.31 -15.31 -16.18
CA GLN A 176 2.07 -15.15 -17.42
C GLN A 176 3.15 -14.07 -17.32
N LEU A 177 2.99 -13.11 -16.39
CA LEU A 177 3.97 -12.04 -16.13
C LEU A 177 5.18 -12.55 -15.32
N MET A 178 5.11 -13.74 -14.76
CA MET A 178 6.24 -14.40 -14.11
C MET A 178 7.10 -15.07 -15.18
N LEU A 179 8.31 -14.57 -15.40
CA LEU A 179 9.26 -15.05 -16.39
C LEU A 179 10.15 -16.18 -15.86
N ASN A 180 10.30 -16.25 -14.54
CA ASN A 180 11.13 -17.22 -13.84
C ASN A 180 10.34 -17.93 -12.75
N GLN A 181 10.81 -19.10 -12.34
CA GLN A 181 10.27 -19.88 -11.21
C GLN A 181 8.77 -20.24 -11.34
N ARG A 182 8.24 -20.37 -12.56
CA ARG A 182 6.82 -20.67 -12.82
C ARG A 182 6.38 -21.99 -12.23
N ASP A 183 7.26 -22.97 -12.21
CA ASP A 183 6.97 -24.33 -11.71
C ASP A 183 6.85 -24.36 -10.17
N THR A 184 7.43 -23.38 -9.49
CA THR A 184 7.45 -23.29 -8.02
C THR A 184 6.47 -22.26 -7.46
N PHE A 185 6.29 -21.13 -8.16
CA PHE A 185 5.31 -20.09 -7.80
C PHE A 185 4.01 -20.29 -8.58
N VAL A 186 3.19 -21.25 -8.15
CA VAL A 186 1.88 -21.48 -8.77
C VAL A 186 0.91 -20.40 -8.33
N PHE A 187 0.27 -19.75 -9.31
CA PHE A 187 -0.74 -18.72 -9.07
C PHE A 187 -1.96 -18.98 -9.96
N THR A 188 -3.10 -19.29 -9.36
CA THR A 188 -4.35 -19.61 -10.06
C THR A 188 -5.40 -18.49 -9.97
N GLY A 189 -5.07 -17.39 -9.29
CA GLY A 189 -5.96 -16.26 -9.09
C GLY A 189 -5.80 -15.63 -7.72
N ARG A 190 -6.44 -14.47 -7.54
CA ARG A 190 -6.30 -13.68 -6.31
C ARG A 190 -7.17 -14.23 -5.17
N ASN A 191 -6.52 -14.65 -4.07
CA ASN A 191 -7.19 -15.04 -2.82
C ASN A 191 -6.49 -14.33 -1.62
N ARG A 192 -7.20 -14.17 -0.48
CA ARG A 192 -6.71 -13.25 0.57
C ARG A 192 -6.82 -13.75 2.00
N ARG A 193 -7.75 -14.61 2.32
CA ARG A 193 -8.09 -14.91 3.73
C ARG A 193 -8.46 -16.36 3.91
N PRO A 194 -7.47 -17.21 4.15
CA PRO A 194 -6.02 -16.96 4.11
C PRO A 194 -5.47 -16.96 2.66
N PRO A 195 -4.25 -16.45 2.41
CA PRO A 195 -3.58 -16.62 1.12
C PRO A 195 -3.22 -18.10 0.93
N LYS A 196 -3.57 -18.68 -0.22
CA LYS A 196 -3.42 -20.11 -0.49
C LYS A 196 -2.11 -20.47 -1.22
N ASP A 197 -1.37 -19.48 -1.66
CA ASP A 197 -0.09 -19.64 -2.36
C ASP A 197 0.89 -18.51 -2.01
N ALA A 198 2.15 -18.69 -2.33
CA ALA A 198 3.23 -17.76 -2.02
C ALA A 198 3.06 -16.39 -2.69
N VAL A 199 2.53 -16.34 -3.91
CA VAL A 199 2.29 -15.08 -4.64
C VAL A 199 1.22 -14.27 -3.93
N ASN A 200 0.12 -14.91 -3.53
CA ASN A 200 -0.95 -14.29 -2.77
C ASN A 200 -0.51 -13.83 -1.37
N ALA A 201 0.40 -14.58 -0.73
CA ALA A 201 1.01 -14.18 0.54
C ALA A 201 1.84 -12.89 0.37
N MET A 202 2.70 -12.81 -0.65
CA MET A 202 3.47 -11.61 -0.97
C MET A 202 2.60 -10.42 -1.31
N LEU A 203 1.62 -10.58 -2.21
CA LEU A 203 0.70 -9.50 -2.59
C LEU A 203 -0.06 -8.96 -1.37
N SER A 204 -0.55 -9.84 -0.49
CA SER A 204 -1.28 -9.44 0.71
C SER A 204 -0.39 -8.67 1.68
N PHE A 205 0.85 -9.11 1.86
CA PHE A 205 1.83 -8.46 2.71
C PHE A 205 2.20 -7.06 2.19
N VAL A 206 2.56 -6.96 0.90
CA VAL A 206 2.93 -5.68 0.28
C VAL A 206 1.75 -4.71 0.28
N TYR A 207 0.52 -5.17 0.04
CA TYR A 207 -0.67 -4.32 0.11
C TYR A 207 -0.93 -3.80 1.54
N THR A 208 -0.58 -4.58 2.57
CA THR A 208 -0.63 -4.09 3.95
C THR A 208 0.38 -2.96 4.16
N LEU A 209 1.60 -3.08 3.62
CA LEU A 209 2.60 -2.01 3.69
C LEU A 209 2.13 -0.74 2.97
N ILE A 210 1.57 -0.86 1.77
CA ILE A 210 1.02 0.29 1.01
C ILE A 210 -0.11 0.96 1.80
N CYS A 211 -1.04 0.16 2.36
CA CYS A 211 -2.16 0.69 3.13
C CYS A 211 -1.69 1.44 4.38
N ASN A 212 -0.68 0.93 5.07
CA ASN A 212 -0.08 1.59 6.24
C ASN A 212 0.61 2.90 5.87
N ASP A 213 1.41 2.92 4.79
CA ASP A 213 2.06 4.13 4.29
C ASP A 213 1.01 5.17 3.86
N MET A 214 -0.06 4.74 3.20
CA MET A 214 -1.17 5.61 2.79
C MET A 214 -1.92 6.19 3.99
N ALA A 215 -2.25 5.37 5.00
CA ALA A 215 -2.91 5.84 6.21
C ALA A 215 -2.05 6.87 6.96
N ALA A 216 -0.73 6.62 7.06
CA ALA A 216 0.22 7.57 7.65
C ALA A 216 0.27 8.89 6.90
N ALA A 217 0.26 8.84 5.56
CA ALA A 217 0.27 10.01 4.71
C ALA A 217 -1.00 10.84 4.85
N LEU A 218 -2.17 10.20 4.87
CA LEU A 218 -3.47 10.86 5.07
C LEU A 218 -3.53 11.60 6.41
N GLU A 219 -3.12 10.96 7.50
CA GLU A 219 -3.06 11.62 8.81
C GLU A 219 -2.09 12.81 8.82
N THR A 220 -0.95 12.69 8.13
CA THR A 220 0.04 13.77 8.04
C THR A 220 -0.52 15.03 7.38
N VAL A 221 -1.41 14.89 6.39
CA VAL A 221 -2.06 16.02 5.72
C VAL A 221 -3.35 16.48 6.42
N GLY A 222 -3.78 15.77 7.47
CA GLY A 222 -4.95 16.10 8.28
C GLY A 222 -6.27 15.52 7.79
N LEU A 223 -6.22 14.49 6.93
CA LEU A 223 -7.38 13.69 6.51
C LEU A 223 -7.56 12.48 7.44
N ASP A 224 -8.81 12.05 7.59
CA ASP A 224 -9.15 10.83 8.32
C ASP A 224 -9.02 9.62 7.37
N PRO A 225 -8.10 8.67 7.64
CA PRO A 225 -7.92 7.49 6.78
C PRO A 225 -9.10 6.52 6.79
N TYR A 226 -10.03 6.65 7.75
CA TYR A 226 -11.18 5.73 7.88
C TYR A 226 -12.40 6.19 7.10
N VAL A 227 -12.53 7.47 6.78
CA VAL A 227 -13.67 8.04 6.03
C VAL A 227 -13.33 8.11 4.55
N GLY A 228 -13.71 7.07 3.81
CA GLY A 228 -13.50 6.93 2.36
C GLY A 228 -14.75 7.25 1.54
N PHE A 229 -14.60 7.16 0.23
CA PHE A 229 -15.63 7.50 -0.77
C PHE A 229 -16.18 6.26 -1.49
N MET A 230 -15.35 5.21 -1.67
CA MET A 230 -15.71 3.99 -2.39
C MET A 230 -15.94 2.80 -1.47
N HIS A 231 -14.98 2.53 -0.59
CA HIS A 231 -15.10 1.42 0.33
C HIS A 231 -16.12 1.71 1.43
N THR A 232 -17.05 0.76 1.65
CA THR A 232 -18.07 0.86 2.72
C THR A 232 -17.41 1.13 4.07
N LEU A 233 -17.91 2.11 4.79
CA LEU A 233 -17.45 2.43 6.14
C LEU A 233 -17.77 1.26 7.08
N ARG A 234 -16.75 0.80 7.81
CA ARG A 234 -16.85 -0.25 8.82
C ARG A 234 -15.88 0.06 9.97
N PRO A 235 -16.23 -0.23 11.21
CA PRO A 235 -15.32 -0.09 12.34
C PRO A 235 -13.96 -0.77 12.06
N GLY A 236 -12.87 -0.07 12.32
CA GLY A 236 -11.50 -0.56 12.11
C GLY A 236 -11.03 -0.68 10.66
N ARG A 237 -11.83 -0.26 9.67
CA ARG A 237 -11.45 -0.30 8.26
C ARG A 237 -10.98 1.08 7.79
N ALA A 238 -9.72 1.20 7.41
CA ALA A 238 -9.16 2.44 6.87
C ALA A 238 -9.63 2.65 5.41
N SER A 239 -10.94 3.01 5.24
CA SER A 239 -11.61 3.04 3.95
C SER A 239 -10.96 4.00 2.97
N LEU A 240 -10.57 5.22 3.38
CA LEU A 240 -9.89 6.18 2.50
C LEU A 240 -8.49 5.71 2.10
N ALA A 241 -7.74 5.11 3.04
CA ALA A 241 -6.44 4.54 2.70
C ALA A 241 -6.56 3.40 1.69
N LEU A 242 -7.61 2.58 1.79
CA LEU A 242 -7.91 1.54 0.81
C LEU A 242 -8.34 2.13 -0.54
N ASP A 243 -9.14 3.19 -0.56
CA ASP A 243 -9.55 3.89 -1.79
C ASP A 243 -8.34 4.43 -2.54
N MET A 244 -7.51 5.20 -1.86
CA MET A 244 -6.37 5.88 -2.49
C MET A 244 -5.23 4.94 -2.87
N MET A 245 -5.03 3.84 -2.14
CA MET A 245 -4.00 2.88 -2.52
C MET A 245 -4.31 2.15 -3.84
N GLU A 246 -5.57 2.17 -4.32
CA GLU A 246 -5.96 1.47 -5.55
C GLU A 246 -5.12 1.95 -6.75
N GLU A 247 -4.87 3.23 -6.88
CA GLU A 247 -4.03 3.78 -7.95
C GLU A 247 -2.55 3.42 -7.84
N LEU A 248 -2.08 3.01 -6.65
CA LEU A 248 -0.67 2.68 -6.39
C LEU A 248 -0.39 1.18 -6.39
N ARG A 249 -1.39 0.31 -6.23
CA ARG A 249 -1.22 -1.15 -6.08
C ARG A 249 -0.37 -1.76 -7.18
N ALA A 250 -0.75 -1.50 -8.42
CA ALA A 250 -0.08 -2.05 -9.59
C ALA A 250 1.41 -1.65 -9.62
N TYR A 251 1.69 -0.38 -9.37
CA TYR A 251 3.03 0.17 -9.47
C TYR A 251 3.93 -0.19 -8.28
N LEU A 252 3.42 -0.07 -7.07
CA LEU A 252 4.19 -0.30 -5.86
C LEU A 252 4.21 -1.79 -5.46
N GLY A 253 3.06 -2.46 -5.57
CA GLY A 253 2.87 -3.82 -5.07
C GLY A 253 3.17 -4.88 -6.11
N ASP A 254 2.37 -4.93 -7.17
CA ASP A 254 2.41 -6.03 -8.13
C ASP A 254 3.76 -6.13 -8.85
N ARG A 255 4.31 -4.97 -9.27
CA ARG A 255 5.64 -4.91 -9.90
C ARG A 255 6.76 -5.31 -8.95
N LEU A 256 6.65 -5.02 -7.64
CA LEU A 256 7.63 -5.47 -6.66
C LEU A 256 7.62 -6.99 -6.55
N VAL A 257 6.43 -7.59 -6.40
CA VAL A 257 6.27 -9.05 -6.29
C VAL A 257 6.80 -9.74 -7.54
N LEU A 258 6.40 -9.29 -8.74
CA LEU A 258 6.90 -9.83 -10.01
C LEU A 258 8.42 -9.68 -10.13
N SER A 259 8.98 -8.54 -9.71
CA SER A 259 10.43 -8.29 -9.75
C SER A 259 11.19 -9.26 -8.85
N LEU A 260 10.71 -9.51 -7.63
CA LEU A 260 11.33 -10.45 -6.69
C LEU A 260 11.36 -11.88 -7.24
N ILE A 261 10.26 -12.33 -7.85
CA ILE A 261 10.17 -13.66 -8.48
C ILE A 261 11.07 -13.74 -9.71
N ASN A 262 10.93 -12.77 -10.63
CA ASN A 262 11.61 -12.77 -11.92
C ASN A 262 13.13 -12.61 -11.79
N ARG A 263 13.60 -11.90 -10.76
CA ARG A 263 15.03 -11.77 -10.46
C ARG A 263 15.55 -12.86 -9.52
N LYS A 264 14.72 -13.83 -9.16
CA LYS A 264 15.08 -14.94 -8.23
C LYS A 264 15.60 -14.43 -6.88
N GLN A 265 15.13 -13.27 -6.42
CA GLN A 265 15.51 -12.70 -5.14
C GLN A 265 14.77 -13.35 -3.96
N ILE A 266 13.62 -13.98 -4.26
CA ILE A 266 12.82 -14.78 -3.33
C ILE A 266 12.57 -16.15 -3.96
N THR A 267 12.51 -17.18 -3.14
CA THR A 267 12.32 -18.58 -3.56
C THR A 267 11.19 -19.22 -2.77
N ILE A 268 10.70 -20.36 -3.21
CA ILE A 268 9.63 -21.08 -2.50
C ILE A 268 10.04 -21.53 -1.08
N LYS A 269 11.35 -21.64 -0.80
CA LYS A 269 11.89 -21.96 0.53
C LYS A 269 11.65 -20.84 1.57
N ASP A 270 11.32 -19.64 1.10
CA ASP A 270 11.02 -18.49 1.95
C ASP A 270 9.55 -18.48 2.42
N PHE A 271 8.80 -19.57 2.14
CA PHE A 271 7.39 -19.74 2.48
C PHE A 271 7.15 -21.07 3.17
N LEU A 272 6.13 -21.08 4.04
CA LEU A 272 5.69 -22.27 4.78
C LEU A 272 4.18 -22.44 4.58
N GLN A 273 3.76 -23.68 4.29
CA GLN A 273 2.36 -24.04 4.31
C GLN A 273 1.93 -24.33 5.75
N GLN A 274 0.93 -23.64 6.26
CA GLN A 274 0.38 -23.83 7.61
C GLN A 274 -1.04 -24.40 7.56
N GLY A 275 -1.19 -25.59 7.01
CA GLY A 275 -2.50 -26.27 6.93
C GLY A 275 -3.61 -25.34 6.42
N ASP A 276 -4.70 -25.20 7.19
CA ASP A 276 -5.84 -24.35 6.85
C ASP A 276 -5.55 -22.85 6.99
N GLU A 277 -4.48 -22.45 7.70
CA GLU A 277 -4.06 -21.06 7.84
C GLU A 277 -3.39 -20.51 6.56
N GLY A 278 -3.22 -21.34 5.55
CA GLY A 278 -2.69 -20.98 4.24
C GLY A 278 -1.17 -20.88 4.20
N VAL A 279 -0.65 -20.05 3.28
CA VAL A 279 0.79 -19.84 3.08
C VAL A 279 1.26 -18.60 3.82
N VAL A 280 2.29 -18.76 4.62
CA VAL A 280 2.96 -17.67 5.35
C VAL A 280 4.42 -17.55 4.94
N MET A 281 4.99 -16.35 5.06
CA MET A 281 6.41 -16.12 4.80
C MET A 281 7.26 -16.43 6.03
N THR A 282 8.42 -17.01 5.80
CA THR A 282 9.49 -17.11 6.82
C THR A 282 10.01 -15.73 7.18
N ASP A 283 10.76 -15.61 8.27
CA ASP A 283 11.39 -14.33 8.64
C ASP A 283 12.42 -13.89 7.61
N THR A 284 13.11 -14.83 6.96
CA THR A 284 14.01 -14.54 5.83
C THR A 284 13.23 -13.96 4.65
N GLY A 285 12.11 -14.58 4.25
CA GLY A 285 11.25 -14.09 3.18
C GLY A 285 10.71 -12.68 3.45
N LYS A 286 10.27 -12.41 4.69
CA LYS A 286 9.84 -11.06 5.10
C LYS A 286 10.98 -10.04 4.98
N LYS A 287 12.19 -10.37 5.46
CA LYS A 287 13.36 -9.48 5.35
C LYS A 287 13.71 -9.15 3.91
N ILE A 288 13.64 -10.12 3.01
CA ILE A 288 13.86 -9.91 1.57
C ILE A 288 12.86 -8.90 1.03
N ILE A 289 11.55 -9.10 1.28
CA ILE A 289 10.50 -8.20 0.77
C ILE A 289 10.66 -6.80 1.37
N LEU A 290 10.89 -6.68 2.68
CA LEU A 290 11.05 -5.38 3.34
C LEU A 290 12.27 -4.62 2.83
N SER A 291 13.40 -5.31 2.59
CA SER A 291 14.59 -4.71 2.01
C SER A 291 14.33 -4.21 0.58
N ALA A 292 13.66 -5.01 -0.24
CA ALA A 292 13.28 -4.63 -1.59
C ALA A 292 12.27 -3.47 -1.59
N TRP A 293 11.30 -3.47 -0.66
CA TRP A 293 10.35 -2.37 -0.45
C TRP A 293 11.05 -1.07 -0.11
N GLN A 294 12.01 -1.08 0.85
CA GLN A 294 12.79 0.10 1.22
C GLN A 294 13.64 0.62 0.06
N ASN A 295 14.29 -0.27 -0.69
CA ASN A 295 15.07 0.12 -1.86
C ASN A 295 14.16 0.74 -2.92
N ARG A 296 12.98 0.16 -3.16
CA ARG A 296 11.99 0.68 -4.09
C ARG A 296 11.53 2.09 -3.70
N LYS A 297 11.31 2.36 -2.41
CA LYS A 297 10.90 3.68 -1.91
C LYS A 297 11.95 4.77 -2.18
N LYS A 298 13.24 4.42 -2.27
CA LYS A 298 14.34 5.35 -2.56
C LYS A 298 14.50 5.68 -4.05
N GLU A 299 13.98 4.82 -4.94
CA GLU A 299 14.02 5.09 -6.39
C GLU A 299 13.26 6.37 -6.72
N GLN A 300 13.69 7.07 -7.76
CA GLN A 300 13.08 8.32 -8.21
C GLN A 300 12.25 8.13 -9.47
N ILE A 301 11.16 8.88 -9.55
CA ILE A 301 10.34 9.01 -10.76
C ILE A 301 10.01 10.49 -10.99
N VAL A 302 9.64 10.81 -12.23
CA VAL A 302 8.98 12.08 -12.52
C VAL A 302 7.49 11.90 -12.24
N HIS A 303 6.96 12.66 -11.27
CA HIS A 303 5.53 12.60 -10.93
C HIS A 303 4.69 13.13 -12.09
N PRO A 304 3.67 12.36 -12.56
CA PRO A 304 2.96 12.71 -13.82
C PRO A 304 2.28 14.08 -13.80
N TYR A 305 1.73 14.48 -12.66
CA TYR A 305 1.03 15.77 -12.50
C TYR A 305 1.97 16.91 -12.10
N LEU A 306 2.87 16.68 -11.12
CA LEU A 306 3.77 17.73 -10.64
C LEU A 306 4.91 18.03 -11.62
N ASN A 307 5.21 17.10 -12.52
CA ASN A 307 6.37 17.13 -13.42
C ASN A 307 7.73 17.33 -12.70
N GLU A 308 7.81 16.88 -11.46
CA GLU A 308 9.00 16.94 -10.60
C GLU A 308 9.55 15.54 -10.33
N LYS A 309 10.88 15.43 -10.15
CA LYS A 309 11.52 14.20 -9.66
C LYS A 309 11.20 14.03 -8.19
N VAL A 310 10.58 12.91 -7.84
CA VAL A 310 10.21 12.55 -6.49
C VAL A 310 10.63 11.11 -6.19
N SER A 311 10.94 10.84 -4.93
CA SER A 311 11.14 9.46 -4.48
C SER A 311 9.82 8.71 -4.47
N ILE A 312 9.82 7.45 -4.91
CA ILE A 312 8.62 6.61 -4.97
C ILE A 312 7.93 6.51 -3.60
N GLY A 313 8.70 6.47 -2.52
CA GLY A 313 8.15 6.46 -1.16
C GLY A 313 7.34 7.71 -0.77
N LEU A 314 7.46 8.81 -1.52
CA LEU A 314 6.66 10.03 -1.32
C LEU A 314 5.29 9.98 -2.00
N LEU A 315 5.04 9.02 -2.90
CA LEU A 315 3.77 8.95 -3.64
C LEU A 315 2.53 8.95 -2.74
N PRO A 316 2.45 8.16 -1.65
CA PRO A 316 1.31 8.22 -0.75
C PRO A 316 1.08 9.61 -0.17
N TYR A 317 2.15 10.30 0.22
CA TYR A 317 2.06 11.66 0.77
C TYR A 317 1.63 12.68 -0.28
N ILE A 318 2.22 12.63 -1.48
CA ILE A 318 1.88 13.55 -2.58
C ILE A 318 0.41 13.39 -2.96
N GLN A 319 -0.06 12.15 -3.15
CA GLN A 319 -1.45 11.89 -3.50
C GLN A 319 -2.41 12.31 -2.37
N SER A 320 -2.06 12.08 -1.11
CA SER A 320 -2.84 12.57 0.03
C SER A 320 -2.91 14.11 0.09
N MET A 321 -1.81 14.79 -0.22
CA MET A 321 -1.76 16.25 -0.29
C MET A 321 -2.62 16.78 -1.45
N LEU A 322 -2.58 16.13 -2.61
CA LEU A 322 -3.40 16.49 -3.78
C LEU A 322 -4.89 16.28 -3.48
N LEU A 323 -5.26 15.19 -2.81
CA LEU A 323 -6.63 14.97 -2.36
C LEU A 323 -7.08 16.05 -1.35
N ALA A 324 -6.23 16.42 -0.38
CA ALA A 324 -6.53 17.47 0.57
C ALA A 324 -6.74 18.84 -0.13
N ARG A 325 -5.97 19.15 -1.18
CA ARG A 325 -6.14 20.36 -1.99
C ARG A 325 -7.46 20.32 -2.78
N TYR A 326 -7.80 19.15 -3.36
CA TYR A 326 -9.08 18.97 -4.05
C TYR A 326 -10.28 19.15 -3.09
N ILE A 327 -10.24 18.54 -1.91
CA ILE A 327 -11.29 18.69 -0.88
C ILE A 327 -11.44 20.17 -0.44
N ARG A 328 -10.34 20.94 -0.38
CA ARG A 328 -10.37 22.38 -0.08
C ARG A 328 -10.77 23.25 -1.27
N ARG A 329 -10.92 22.66 -2.46
CA ARG A 329 -11.17 23.36 -3.73
C ARG A 329 -10.02 24.27 -4.16
N ASP A 330 -8.76 23.92 -3.80
CA ASP A 330 -7.55 24.59 -4.26
C ASP A 330 -7.16 24.16 -5.68
N ILE A 331 -7.71 23.05 -6.17
CA ILE A 331 -7.57 22.50 -7.53
C ILE A 331 -8.94 21.99 -7.99
N ASP A 332 -9.18 22.03 -9.32
CA ASP A 332 -10.49 21.75 -9.92
C ASP A 332 -10.86 20.27 -9.87
N ASP A 333 -9.88 19.35 -9.95
CA ASP A 333 -10.11 17.91 -9.90
C ASP A 333 -8.94 17.20 -9.21
N TYR A 334 -9.18 15.95 -8.76
CA TYR A 334 -8.15 15.11 -8.17
C TYR A 334 -7.25 14.47 -9.23
N PRO A 335 -5.96 14.84 -9.31
CA PRO A 335 -5.05 14.29 -10.31
C PRO A 335 -4.53 12.92 -9.86
N VAL A 336 -5.13 11.85 -10.38
CA VAL A 336 -4.76 10.46 -10.10
C VAL A 336 -3.33 10.12 -10.57
N PHE A 337 -2.69 9.18 -9.89
CA PHE A 337 -1.38 8.68 -10.28
C PHE A 337 -1.48 7.66 -11.42
N LEU A 338 -0.89 7.99 -12.57
CA LEU A 338 -0.80 7.09 -13.72
C LEU A 338 0.67 6.80 -14.05
N ILE A 339 1.03 5.51 -14.14
CA ILE A 339 2.36 5.09 -14.64
C ILE A 339 2.44 5.26 -16.14
N LYS A 340 3.59 5.75 -16.61
CA LYS A 340 3.93 5.83 -18.05
C LYS A 340 4.54 4.53 -18.55
#